data_5e2e9e4de78065d23edf58460c49ec1d
#
_entry.id   5e2e9e4de78065d23edf58460c49ec1d
#
_cell.length_a   1.000
_cell.length_b   1.000
_cell.length_c   1.000
_cell.angle_alpha   90.00
_cell.angle_beta   90.00
_cell.angle_gamma   90.00
#
_symmetry.space_group_name_H-M   'P 1'
#
loop_
_entity.id
_entity.type
_entity.pdbx_description
1 polymer ?
#
loop_
_entity_poly.entity_id
_entity_poly.type
_entity_poly.pdbx_seq_one_letter_code
_entity_poly.pdbx_strand_id
1 'polypeptide(L)'
;MSKMNDYIQQETITGIVPMTNKDRQYSFWDLFLSTSGFAIATWCYTQGAYVAQYLTFNQMLINIFSFNIIWVFIECLPILFAVKYGIDLWIWLRAVLGKRGVALLSTIISLANFGWYAVAANLFASSMIHLANNFGLGLDKGVWAPILGTLCVLLGTLIALGGPEVIKWTNRFLVIALLIVGLIIVGICFVAVPITDIMNIQPATQGDLTPLERFMLSGEGNVAFAFSWSTQALVLPRLAKSERSGYWATALSYGVVAPFFVATGGVMALAMFVKTGVYESDPTTMLSTLSTPAFALLSLLLVAFANIGTQGTGSYVNCMIVKSGMPKVSYKLMVWIAMVYVSLLTIWGGVEEYFGSFISLAAYIQGPIIGMIVVDYFILRKRKLDLRSAYFLEGHDAYEFTKGFNLVGLSCVFISLLVAVLFVYNPVTAQIQGPIFLITTGSGFTALFGGLLYWLASLTPLKRYMIKDRDSVTI
;
A
#
# COMPACT_ATOMS: atom_id res chain seq x y z
N MET A 1 -37.49 7.02 13.55
CA MET A 1 -36.39 6.25 14.16
C MET A 1 -35.57 5.41 13.14
N SER A 2 -36.18 4.76 12.13
CA SER A 2 -35.45 3.98 11.13
C SER A 2 -34.43 4.81 10.32
N LYS A 3 -34.83 5.93 9.72
CA LYS A 3 -33.92 6.77 8.92
C LYS A 3 -32.72 7.32 9.67
N MET A 4 -32.87 7.63 10.97
CA MET A 4 -31.76 8.08 11.81
C MET A 4 -30.78 6.91 12.11
N ASN A 5 -31.32 5.72 12.38
CA ASN A 5 -30.49 4.53 12.59
C ASN A 5 -29.75 4.14 11.31
N ASP A 6 -30.40 4.21 10.16
CA ASP A 6 -29.79 3.93 8.86
C ASP A 6 -28.67 4.94 8.55
N TYR A 7 -28.88 6.22 8.85
CA TYR A 7 -27.86 7.25 8.71
C TYR A 7 -26.66 7.02 9.63
N ILE A 8 -26.91 6.73 10.92
CA ILE A 8 -25.84 6.41 11.88
C ILE A 8 -25.08 5.18 11.44
N GLN A 9 -25.75 4.12 11.01
CA GLN A 9 -25.12 2.90 10.52
C GLN A 9 -24.28 3.17 9.26
N GLN A 10 -24.77 3.98 8.34
CA GLN A 10 -24.02 4.38 7.16
C GLN A 10 -22.79 5.21 7.51
N GLU A 11 -22.88 6.18 8.42
CA GLU A 11 -21.74 6.97 8.88
C GLU A 11 -20.72 6.15 9.73
N THR A 12 -21.15 5.06 10.35
CA THR A 12 -20.26 4.13 11.03
C THR A 12 -19.42 3.31 10.02
N ILE A 13 -20.02 2.89 8.92
CA ILE A 13 -19.36 2.02 7.92
C ILE A 13 -18.57 2.84 6.89
N THR A 14 -19.16 3.90 6.35
CA THR A 14 -18.57 4.73 5.29
C THR A 14 -18.20 6.14 5.74
N GLY A 15 -18.38 6.46 7.01
CA GLY A 15 -18.03 7.71 7.66
C GLY A 15 -16.81 7.58 8.57
N ILE A 16 -16.62 8.60 9.39
CA ILE A 16 -15.47 8.71 10.32
C ILE A 16 -15.83 8.41 11.77
N VAL A 17 -17.08 8.05 12.07
CA VAL A 17 -17.54 7.76 13.43
C VAL A 17 -16.79 6.57 14.01
N PRO A 18 -16.37 6.62 15.30
CA PRO A 18 -15.70 5.47 15.94
C PRO A 18 -16.60 4.25 15.96
N MET A 19 -16.05 3.11 15.59
CA MET A 19 -16.77 1.84 15.63
C MET A 19 -16.86 1.31 17.06
N THR A 20 -18.06 1.00 17.51
CA THR A 20 -18.26 0.30 18.78
C THR A 20 -17.93 -1.19 18.62
N ASN A 21 -17.80 -1.91 19.75
CA ASN A 21 -17.54 -3.35 19.72
C ASN A 21 -18.64 -4.15 18.99
N LYS A 22 -19.88 -3.62 18.94
CA LYS A 22 -21.01 -4.25 18.24
C LYS A 22 -20.93 -4.08 16.73
N ASP A 23 -20.29 -3.00 16.26
CA ASP A 23 -20.17 -2.68 14.84
C ASP A 23 -18.98 -3.38 14.19
N ARG A 24 -18.07 -3.97 14.98
CA ARG A 24 -16.87 -4.66 14.51
C ARG A 24 -17.24 -6.03 13.93
N GLN A 25 -17.18 -6.15 12.62
CA GLN A 25 -17.70 -7.31 11.89
C GLN A 25 -16.62 -8.33 11.52
N TYR A 26 -15.33 -7.92 11.47
CA TYR A 26 -14.27 -8.75 10.92
C TYR A 26 -13.60 -9.63 11.99
N SER A 27 -13.71 -10.95 11.79
CA SER A 27 -12.84 -11.92 12.46
C SER A 27 -11.40 -11.82 11.96
N PHE A 28 -10.49 -12.61 12.54
CA PHE A 28 -9.11 -12.72 12.02
C PHE A 28 -9.10 -13.08 10.53
N TRP A 29 -9.85 -14.10 10.12
CA TRP A 29 -9.88 -14.57 8.74
C TRP A 29 -10.55 -13.59 7.79
N ASP A 30 -11.60 -12.90 8.22
CA ASP A 30 -12.24 -11.86 7.41
C ASP A 30 -11.26 -10.72 7.10
N LEU A 31 -10.53 -10.27 8.13
CA LEU A 31 -9.55 -9.20 7.94
C LEU A 31 -8.34 -9.70 7.14
N PHE A 32 -7.81 -10.88 7.47
CA PHE A 32 -6.68 -11.48 6.76
C PHE A 32 -6.95 -11.61 5.25
N LEU A 33 -8.11 -12.16 4.87
CA LEU A 33 -8.47 -12.30 3.47
C LEU A 33 -8.76 -10.95 2.82
N SER A 34 -9.42 -10.00 3.52
CA SER A 34 -9.68 -8.67 2.96
C SER A 34 -8.40 -7.85 2.74
N THR A 35 -7.46 -7.90 3.68
CA THR A 35 -6.16 -7.23 3.55
C THR A 35 -5.26 -7.94 2.54
N SER A 36 -5.30 -9.28 2.50
CA SER A 36 -4.58 -10.03 1.46
C SER A 36 -5.10 -9.73 0.07
N GLY A 37 -6.42 -9.63 -0.12
CA GLY A 37 -7.00 -9.28 -1.41
C GLY A 37 -6.65 -7.87 -1.89
N PHE A 38 -6.36 -6.96 -0.95
CA PHE A 38 -5.79 -5.67 -1.28
C PHE A 38 -4.28 -5.76 -1.60
N ALA A 39 -3.54 -6.54 -0.81
CA ALA A 39 -2.08 -6.66 -0.92
C ALA A 39 -1.63 -7.46 -2.15
N ILE A 40 -2.38 -8.52 -2.51
CA ILE A 40 -2.06 -9.42 -3.62
C ILE A 40 -2.68 -8.90 -4.90
N ALA A 41 -1.93 -8.11 -5.63
CA ALA A 41 -2.29 -7.73 -6.99
C ALA A 41 -1.10 -7.98 -7.92
N THR A 42 -1.32 -7.74 -9.19
CA THR A 42 -0.32 -7.97 -10.22
C THR A 42 0.95 -7.16 -10.00
N TRP A 43 0.86 -6.02 -9.34
CA TRP A 43 2.02 -5.21 -8.94
C TRP A 43 3.05 -5.93 -8.05
N CYS A 44 2.63 -6.96 -7.29
CA CYS A 44 3.59 -7.78 -6.53
C CYS A 44 4.56 -8.51 -7.46
N TYR A 45 4.07 -9.04 -8.56
CA TYR A 45 4.90 -9.72 -9.55
C TYR A 45 5.86 -8.73 -10.24
N THR A 46 5.37 -7.54 -10.62
CA THR A 46 6.19 -6.46 -11.19
C THR A 46 7.28 -6.05 -10.19
N GLN A 47 6.94 -5.88 -8.92
CA GLN A 47 7.92 -5.57 -7.86
C GLN A 47 8.97 -6.69 -7.72
N GLY A 48 8.56 -7.95 -7.78
CA GLY A 48 9.45 -9.09 -7.73
C GLY A 48 10.44 -9.12 -8.89
N ALA A 49 9.97 -8.84 -10.09
CA ALA A 49 10.82 -8.68 -11.26
C ALA A 49 11.81 -7.53 -11.05
N TYR A 50 11.36 -6.36 -10.58
CA TYR A 50 12.24 -5.23 -10.27
C TYR A 50 13.39 -5.61 -9.32
N VAL A 51 13.11 -6.36 -8.25
CA VAL A 51 14.12 -6.84 -7.30
C VAL A 51 15.07 -7.85 -7.93
N ALA A 52 14.54 -8.78 -8.72
CA ALA A 52 15.29 -9.91 -9.29
C ALA A 52 16.37 -9.47 -10.30
N GLN A 53 16.20 -8.33 -10.97
CA GLN A 53 17.19 -7.86 -11.94
C GLN A 53 18.56 -7.52 -11.35
N TYR A 54 18.63 -7.21 -10.06
CA TYR A 54 19.86 -6.78 -9.36
C TYR A 54 20.52 -7.87 -8.54
N LEU A 55 19.83 -8.99 -8.28
CA LEU A 55 20.22 -9.97 -7.28
C LEU A 55 20.26 -11.38 -7.84
N THR A 56 21.11 -12.24 -7.25
CA THR A 56 20.99 -13.68 -7.45
C THR A 56 19.74 -14.22 -6.80
N PHE A 57 19.30 -15.42 -7.16
CA PHE A 57 18.09 -16.05 -6.63
C PHE A 57 18.04 -16.05 -5.09
N ASN A 58 19.11 -16.50 -4.43
CA ASN A 58 19.15 -16.54 -2.97
C ASN A 58 19.13 -15.14 -2.33
N GLN A 59 19.90 -14.20 -2.90
CA GLN A 59 19.90 -12.82 -2.43
C GLN A 59 18.52 -12.16 -2.59
N MET A 60 17.84 -12.44 -3.70
CA MET A 60 16.49 -11.95 -3.96
C MET A 60 15.50 -12.41 -2.88
N LEU A 61 15.49 -13.72 -2.56
CA LEU A 61 14.59 -14.24 -1.52
C LEU A 61 14.89 -13.64 -0.15
N ILE A 62 16.18 -13.59 0.25
CA ILE A 62 16.58 -12.98 1.52
C ILE A 62 16.15 -11.51 1.56
N ASN A 63 16.39 -10.76 0.49
CA ASN A 63 16.04 -9.34 0.39
C ASN A 63 14.53 -9.13 0.54
N ILE A 64 13.73 -9.82 -0.28
CA ILE A 64 12.28 -9.68 -0.27
C ILE A 64 11.70 -9.95 1.11
N PHE A 65 12.03 -11.09 1.70
CA PHE A 65 11.42 -11.45 2.99
C PHE A 65 11.97 -10.63 4.16
N SER A 66 13.28 -10.37 4.22
CA SER A 66 13.85 -9.61 5.35
C SER A 66 13.36 -8.17 5.38
N PHE A 67 13.42 -7.45 4.26
CA PHE A 67 12.99 -6.05 4.23
C PHE A 67 11.48 -5.90 4.44
N ASN A 68 10.66 -6.72 3.78
CA ASN A 68 9.21 -6.63 3.97
C ASN A 68 8.79 -7.03 5.39
N ILE A 69 9.28 -8.15 5.94
CA ILE A 69 8.91 -8.57 7.30
C ILE A 69 9.27 -7.50 8.32
N ILE A 70 10.52 -7.03 8.33
CA ILE A 70 10.98 -6.07 9.33
C ILE A 70 10.15 -4.79 9.29
N TRP A 71 10.00 -4.20 8.11
CA TRP A 71 9.34 -2.90 8.00
C TRP A 71 7.82 -2.97 8.13
N VAL A 72 7.17 -4.00 7.57
CA VAL A 72 5.72 -4.17 7.67
C VAL A 72 5.28 -4.45 9.11
N PHE A 73 6.03 -5.24 9.87
CA PHE A 73 5.67 -5.49 11.27
C PHE A 73 5.75 -4.22 12.13
N ILE A 74 6.71 -3.32 11.83
CA ILE A 74 6.79 -2.00 12.46
C ILE A 74 5.65 -1.09 11.99
N GLU A 75 5.40 -1.04 10.69
CA GLU A 75 4.34 -0.26 10.07
C GLU A 75 2.94 -0.61 10.61
N CYS A 76 2.72 -1.89 10.93
CA CYS A 76 1.45 -2.36 11.46
C CYS A 76 1.23 -2.04 12.96
N LEU A 77 2.22 -1.55 13.70
CA LEU A 77 2.05 -1.20 15.12
C LEU A 77 0.90 -0.22 15.41
N PRO A 78 0.63 0.79 14.57
CA PRO A 78 -0.52 1.68 14.73
C PRO A 78 -1.89 0.98 14.70
N ILE A 79 -2.00 -0.24 14.18
CA ILE A 79 -3.26 -1.01 14.19
C ILE A 79 -3.79 -1.22 15.62
N LEU A 80 -2.91 -1.30 16.59
CA LEU A 80 -3.29 -1.50 17.98
C LEU A 80 -4.23 -0.39 18.47
N PHE A 81 -3.98 0.88 18.13
CA PHE A 81 -4.91 1.95 18.49
C PHE A 81 -6.14 1.99 17.56
N ALA A 82 -5.97 1.67 16.28
CA ALA A 82 -7.08 1.66 15.34
C ALA A 82 -8.20 0.73 15.83
N VAL A 83 -7.82 -0.46 16.27
CA VAL A 83 -8.78 -1.41 16.86
C VAL A 83 -9.24 -0.97 18.26
N LYS A 84 -8.31 -0.54 19.14
CA LYS A 84 -8.65 -0.11 20.50
C LYS A 84 -9.74 0.97 20.51
N TYR A 85 -9.60 1.99 19.68
CA TYR A 85 -10.51 3.14 19.64
C TYR A 85 -11.59 3.03 18.54
N GLY A 86 -11.55 2.01 17.68
CA GLY A 86 -12.46 1.87 16.54
C GLY A 86 -12.32 2.97 15.49
N ILE A 87 -11.11 3.51 15.32
CA ILE A 87 -10.79 4.62 14.41
C ILE A 87 -9.72 4.19 13.40
N ASP A 88 -9.61 4.91 12.30
CA ASP A 88 -8.48 4.74 11.38
C ASP A 88 -7.26 5.61 11.80
N LEU A 89 -6.14 5.37 11.10
CA LEU A 89 -4.90 6.13 11.28
C LEU A 89 -5.12 7.64 11.18
N TRP A 90 -5.94 8.09 10.24
CA TRP A 90 -6.11 9.50 9.92
C TRP A 90 -6.84 10.28 11.01
N ILE A 91 -7.67 9.62 11.80
CA ILE A 91 -8.28 10.24 13.00
C ILE A 91 -7.22 10.46 14.07
N TRP A 92 -6.30 9.48 14.29
CA TRP A 92 -5.18 9.69 15.21
C TRP A 92 -4.27 10.82 14.73
N LEU A 93 -3.99 10.87 13.43
CA LEU A 93 -3.13 11.90 12.84
C LEU A 93 -3.62 13.34 13.05
N ARG A 94 -4.88 13.55 13.42
CA ARG A 94 -5.36 14.88 13.85
C ARG A 94 -4.62 15.37 15.09
N ALA A 95 -4.21 14.47 15.97
CA ALA A 95 -3.38 14.80 17.14
C ALA A 95 -1.92 15.10 16.76
N VAL A 96 -1.42 14.57 15.63
CA VAL A 96 -0.03 14.72 15.18
C VAL A 96 0.13 15.86 14.18
N LEU A 97 -0.82 16.06 13.28
CA LEU A 97 -0.75 16.99 12.14
C LEU A 97 -1.75 18.16 12.25
N GLY A 98 -2.75 18.05 13.12
CA GLY A 98 -3.88 18.97 13.18
C GLY A 98 -4.93 18.68 12.08
N LYS A 99 -6.14 19.23 12.24
CA LYS A 99 -7.28 19.02 11.34
C LYS A 99 -6.99 19.36 9.87
N ARG A 100 -6.41 20.55 9.64
CA ARG A 100 -6.06 21.00 8.28
C ARG A 100 -4.83 20.31 7.73
N GLY A 101 -3.87 19.91 8.61
CA GLY A 101 -2.72 19.11 8.23
C GLY A 101 -3.14 17.72 7.73
N VAL A 102 -4.10 17.08 8.41
CA VAL A 102 -4.71 15.83 7.96
C VAL A 102 -5.43 16.01 6.63
N ALA A 103 -6.24 17.07 6.47
CA ALA A 103 -6.93 17.33 5.20
C ALA A 103 -5.94 17.51 4.04
N LEU A 104 -4.84 18.24 4.26
CA LEU A 104 -3.80 18.44 3.26
C LEU A 104 -3.10 17.14 2.89
N LEU A 105 -2.53 16.43 3.87
CA LEU A 105 -1.75 15.23 3.60
C LEU A 105 -2.61 14.05 3.15
N SER A 106 -3.83 13.88 3.68
CA SER A 106 -4.75 12.85 3.19
C SER A 106 -5.11 13.04 1.72
N THR A 107 -5.26 14.28 1.28
CA THR A 107 -5.53 14.59 -0.13
C THR A 107 -4.30 14.30 -1.00
N ILE A 108 -3.12 14.80 -0.63
CA ILE A 108 -1.88 14.58 -1.39
C ILE A 108 -1.57 13.08 -1.51
N ILE A 109 -1.62 12.37 -0.38
CA ILE A 109 -1.33 10.92 -0.34
C ILE A 109 -2.38 10.14 -1.12
N SER A 110 -3.66 10.51 -1.03
CA SER A 110 -4.71 9.82 -1.79
C SER A 110 -4.56 10.03 -3.28
N LEU A 111 -4.19 11.22 -3.73
CA LEU A 111 -3.90 11.48 -5.15
C LEU A 111 -2.72 10.61 -5.64
N ALA A 112 -1.65 10.48 -4.84
CA ALA A 112 -0.55 9.57 -5.15
C ALA A 112 -1.02 8.10 -5.14
N ASN A 113 -1.73 7.69 -4.09
CA ASN A 113 -2.18 6.31 -3.92
C ASN A 113 -3.13 5.83 -5.03
N PHE A 114 -3.89 6.73 -5.66
CA PHE A 114 -4.71 6.37 -6.81
C PHE A 114 -3.87 5.89 -8.01
N GLY A 115 -2.57 6.19 -8.05
CA GLY A 115 -1.64 5.62 -9.03
C GLY A 115 -1.57 4.10 -8.97
N TRP A 116 -1.64 3.48 -7.79
CA TRP A 116 -1.68 2.03 -7.63
C TRP A 116 -2.83 1.39 -8.40
N TYR A 117 -3.99 2.05 -8.43
CA TYR A 117 -5.17 1.50 -9.09
C TYR A 117 -5.12 1.68 -10.60
N ALA A 118 -4.41 2.71 -11.08
CA ALA A 118 -4.11 2.86 -12.50
C ALA A 118 -3.18 1.73 -12.97
N VAL A 119 -2.15 1.36 -12.19
CA VAL A 119 -1.28 0.20 -12.47
C VAL A 119 -2.11 -1.09 -12.53
N ALA A 120 -2.96 -1.34 -11.52
CA ALA A 120 -3.83 -2.53 -11.51
C ALA A 120 -4.76 -2.57 -12.74
N ALA A 121 -5.31 -1.43 -13.15
CA ALA A 121 -6.18 -1.34 -14.32
C ALA A 121 -5.44 -1.61 -15.64
N ASN A 122 -4.21 -1.12 -15.77
CA ASN A 122 -3.37 -1.41 -16.95
C ASN A 122 -2.97 -2.89 -17.02
N LEU A 123 -2.62 -3.50 -15.90
CA LEU A 123 -2.31 -4.92 -15.82
C LEU A 123 -3.55 -5.81 -16.04
N PHE A 124 -4.75 -5.36 -15.64
CA PHE A 124 -6.01 -5.98 -16.06
C PHE A 124 -6.17 -5.93 -17.59
N ALA A 125 -5.95 -4.76 -18.18
CA ALA A 125 -6.08 -4.58 -19.62
C ALA A 125 -5.08 -5.47 -20.37
N SER A 126 -3.81 -5.53 -19.96
CA SER A 126 -2.80 -6.42 -20.50
C SER A 126 -3.23 -7.89 -20.40
N SER A 127 -3.75 -8.34 -19.24
CA SER A 127 -4.27 -9.71 -19.07
C SER A 127 -5.38 -10.03 -20.07
N MET A 128 -6.34 -9.11 -20.23
CA MET A 128 -7.47 -9.31 -21.15
C MET A 128 -7.06 -9.30 -22.62
N ILE A 129 -6.09 -8.46 -23.00
CA ILE A 129 -5.54 -8.41 -24.36
C ILE A 129 -4.79 -9.71 -24.67
N HIS A 130 -3.92 -10.18 -23.79
CA HIS A 130 -3.22 -11.47 -23.96
C HIS A 130 -4.22 -12.62 -24.09
N LEU A 131 -5.24 -12.61 -23.23
CA LEU A 131 -6.31 -13.60 -23.28
C LEU A 131 -7.02 -13.61 -24.63
N ALA A 132 -7.48 -12.44 -25.09
CA ALA A 132 -8.17 -12.29 -26.37
C ALA A 132 -7.29 -12.70 -27.57
N ASN A 133 -6.01 -12.33 -27.52
CA ASN A 133 -5.06 -12.66 -28.59
C ASN A 133 -4.73 -14.16 -28.64
N ASN A 134 -4.77 -14.87 -27.49
CA ASN A 134 -4.69 -16.33 -27.47
C ASN A 134 -5.87 -17.01 -28.18
N PHE A 135 -7.01 -16.34 -28.31
CA PHE A 135 -8.16 -16.77 -29.11
C PHE A 135 -8.15 -16.22 -30.57
N GLY A 136 -7.07 -15.56 -30.96
CA GLY A 136 -6.92 -15.06 -32.35
C GLY A 136 -7.66 -13.75 -32.63
N LEU A 137 -8.10 -13.00 -31.60
CA LEU A 137 -8.84 -11.74 -31.82
C LEU A 137 -7.95 -10.56 -32.24
N GLY A 138 -6.62 -10.65 -32.12
CA GLY A 138 -5.67 -9.65 -32.61
C GLY A 138 -5.88 -8.23 -32.02
N LEU A 139 -6.19 -8.12 -30.72
CA LEU A 139 -6.44 -6.82 -30.09
C LEU A 139 -5.16 -5.99 -30.01
N ASP A 140 -5.19 -4.79 -30.59
CA ASP A 140 -4.11 -3.81 -30.48
C ASP A 140 -4.05 -3.19 -29.09
N LYS A 141 -2.87 -3.22 -28.43
CA LYS A 141 -2.67 -2.71 -27.07
C LYS A 141 -2.95 -1.20 -26.99
N GLY A 142 -2.53 -0.42 -27.99
CA GLY A 142 -2.71 1.03 -27.98
C GLY A 142 -4.17 1.47 -27.95
N VAL A 143 -5.05 0.71 -28.61
CA VAL A 143 -6.49 0.99 -28.66
C VAL A 143 -7.23 0.39 -27.48
N TRP A 144 -6.96 -0.88 -27.15
CA TRP A 144 -7.77 -1.63 -26.21
C TRP A 144 -7.35 -1.48 -24.74
N ALA A 145 -6.08 -1.15 -24.46
CA ALA A 145 -5.65 -0.99 -23.07
C ALA A 145 -6.38 0.14 -22.33
N PRO A 146 -6.56 1.36 -22.90
CA PRO A 146 -7.35 2.40 -22.25
C PRO A 146 -8.81 2.00 -22.00
N ILE A 147 -9.44 1.29 -22.94
CA ILE A 147 -10.84 0.85 -22.87
C ILE A 147 -11.01 -0.18 -21.76
N LEU A 148 -10.21 -1.24 -21.80
CA LEU A 148 -10.27 -2.35 -20.83
C LEU A 148 -9.83 -1.90 -19.44
N GLY A 149 -8.80 -1.05 -19.34
CA GLY A 149 -8.37 -0.46 -18.07
C GLY A 149 -9.47 0.38 -17.44
N THR A 150 -10.15 1.24 -18.21
CA THR A 150 -11.30 2.03 -17.72
C THR A 150 -12.46 1.10 -17.29
N LEU A 151 -12.70 0.01 -18.00
CA LEU A 151 -13.69 -1.00 -17.59
C LEU A 151 -13.34 -1.61 -16.22
N CYS A 152 -12.06 -1.94 -15.97
CA CYS A 152 -11.60 -2.41 -14.66
C CYS A 152 -11.89 -1.38 -13.56
N VAL A 153 -11.57 -0.12 -13.81
CA VAL A 153 -11.85 0.97 -12.86
C VAL A 153 -13.34 1.08 -12.55
N LEU A 154 -14.20 0.98 -13.56
CA LEU A 154 -15.66 1.01 -13.39
C LEU A 154 -16.15 -0.18 -12.54
N LEU A 155 -15.72 -1.39 -12.84
CA LEU A 155 -16.10 -2.59 -12.08
C LEU A 155 -15.64 -2.50 -10.62
N GLY A 156 -14.41 -2.06 -10.38
CA GLY A 156 -13.90 -1.82 -9.02
C GLY A 156 -14.68 -0.72 -8.29
N THR A 157 -15.09 0.32 -9.00
CA THR A 157 -15.95 1.39 -8.43
C THR A 157 -17.28 0.84 -7.90
N LEU A 158 -17.89 -0.09 -8.64
CA LEU A 158 -19.14 -0.74 -8.19
C LEU A 158 -18.93 -1.56 -6.89
N ILE A 159 -17.78 -2.25 -6.77
CA ILE A 159 -17.40 -2.95 -5.53
C ILE A 159 -17.20 -1.97 -4.39
N ALA A 160 -16.50 -0.85 -4.62
CA ALA A 160 -16.26 0.18 -3.61
C ALA A 160 -17.58 0.80 -3.09
N LEU A 161 -18.54 1.05 -3.98
CA LEU A 161 -19.87 1.55 -3.62
C LEU A 161 -20.67 0.55 -2.76
N GLY A 162 -20.42 -0.76 -2.92
CA GLY A 162 -21.01 -1.81 -2.09
C GLY A 162 -20.43 -1.88 -0.66
N GLY A 163 -19.28 -1.24 -0.42
CA GLY A 163 -18.67 -1.10 0.90
C GLY A 163 -18.04 -2.40 1.45
N PRO A 164 -17.73 -2.42 2.78
CA PRO A 164 -16.92 -3.50 3.39
C PRO A 164 -17.51 -4.91 3.26
N GLU A 165 -18.83 -5.05 3.24
CA GLU A 165 -19.47 -6.36 3.13
C GLU A 165 -19.25 -7.00 1.75
N VAL A 166 -19.38 -6.22 0.68
CA VAL A 166 -19.10 -6.68 -0.69
C VAL A 166 -17.62 -7.01 -0.83
N ILE A 167 -16.74 -6.13 -0.31
CA ILE A 167 -15.29 -6.34 -0.31
C ILE A 167 -14.93 -7.65 0.39
N LYS A 168 -15.49 -7.93 1.57
CA LYS A 168 -15.25 -9.15 2.33
C LYS A 168 -15.59 -10.41 1.52
N TRP A 169 -16.76 -10.47 0.90
CA TRP A 169 -17.18 -11.62 0.10
C TRP A 169 -16.35 -11.78 -1.18
N THR A 170 -16.08 -10.70 -1.89
CA THR A 170 -15.23 -10.72 -3.09
C THR A 170 -13.84 -11.28 -2.75
N ASN A 171 -13.20 -10.77 -1.69
CA ASN A 171 -11.84 -11.17 -1.34
C ASN A 171 -11.76 -12.59 -0.74
N ARG A 172 -12.78 -13.07 -0.05
CA ARG A 172 -12.80 -14.47 0.43
C ARG A 172 -12.60 -15.47 -0.69
N PHE A 173 -13.25 -15.28 -1.82
CA PHE A 173 -13.11 -16.16 -2.97
C PHE A 173 -11.81 -15.93 -3.73
N LEU A 174 -11.52 -14.69 -4.07
CA LEU A 174 -10.38 -14.34 -4.92
C LEU A 174 -9.04 -14.67 -4.27
N VAL A 175 -8.87 -14.38 -2.98
CA VAL A 175 -7.57 -14.58 -2.32
C VAL A 175 -7.19 -16.05 -2.22
N ILE A 176 -8.16 -16.93 -1.90
CA ILE A 176 -7.90 -18.37 -1.85
C ILE A 176 -7.49 -18.89 -3.23
N ALA A 177 -8.22 -18.48 -4.28
CA ALA A 177 -7.89 -18.86 -5.64
C ALA A 177 -6.49 -18.37 -6.06
N LEU A 178 -6.16 -17.11 -5.73
CA LEU A 178 -4.84 -16.52 -6.03
C LEU A 178 -3.69 -17.20 -5.30
N LEU A 179 -3.88 -17.57 -4.02
CA LEU A 179 -2.84 -18.31 -3.27
C LEU A 179 -2.53 -19.65 -3.94
N ILE A 180 -3.58 -20.38 -4.37
CA ILE A 180 -3.42 -21.65 -5.10
C ILE A 180 -2.68 -21.40 -6.42
N VAL A 181 -3.10 -20.41 -7.20
CA VAL A 181 -2.48 -20.08 -8.49
C VAL A 181 -1.04 -19.61 -8.30
N GLY A 182 -0.75 -18.80 -7.28
CA GLY A 182 0.63 -18.38 -6.98
C GLY A 182 1.57 -19.57 -6.74
N LEU A 183 1.12 -20.57 -5.98
CA LEU A 183 1.88 -21.82 -5.77
C LEU A 183 2.08 -22.60 -7.07
N ILE A 184 1.04 -22.70 -7.90
CA ILE A 184 1.13 -23.40 -9.19
C ILE A 184 2.09 -22.67 -10.14
N ILE A 185 2.07 -21.32 -10.16
CA ILE A 185 3.00 -20.51 -10.98
C ILE A 185 4.45 -20.81 -10.62
N VAL A 186 4.79 -20.88 -9.34
CA VAL A 186 6.15 -21.25 -8.90
C VAL A 186 6.53 -22.64 -9.42
N GLY A 187 5.62 -23.61 -9.31
CA GLY A 187 5.82 -24.95 -9.86
C GLY A 187 6.08 -24.96 -11.37
N ILE A 188 5.32 -24.16 -12.12
CA ILE A 188 5.48 -24.04 -13.59
C ILE A 188 6.83 -23.43 -13.95
N CYS A 189 7.30 -22.42 -13.23
CA CYS A 189 8.62 -21.84 -13.48
C CYS A 189 9.73 -22.90 -13.35
N PHE A 190 9.64 -23.77 -12.35
CA PHE A 190 10.64 -24.85 -12.14
C PHE A 190 10.47 -26.03 -13.11
N VAL A 191 9.31 -26.19 -13.73
CA VAL A 191 9.11 -27.14 -14.84
C VAL A 191 9.60 -26.56 -16.17
N ALA A 192 9.36 -25.27 -16.39
CA ALA A 192 9.76 -24.57 -17.62
C ALA A 192 11.29 -24.39 -17.75
N VAL A 193 11.98 -24.27 -16.61
CA VAL A 193 13.42 -24.03 -16.52
C VAL A 193 13.98 -24.82 -15.33
N PRO A 194 15.13 -25.54 -15.49
CA PRO A 194 15.77 -26.23 -14.39
C PRO A 194 16.07 -25.26 -13.21
N ILE A 195 15.73 -25.66 -12.01
CA ILE A 195 15.95 -24.86 -10.80
C ILE A 195 17.44 -24.49 -10.63
N THR A 196 18.35 -25.38 -11.04
CA THR A 196 19.79 -25.13 -11.02
C THR A 196 20.20 -23.93 -11.87
N ASP A 197 19.54 -23.73 -13.00
CA ASP A 197 19.87 -22.66 -13.93
C ASP A 197 19.35 -21.32 -13.37
N ILE A 198 18.18 -21.33 -12.73
CA ILE A 198 17.63 -20.15 -12.02
C ILE A 198 18.52 -19.79 -10.82
N MET A 199 19.01 -20.79 -10.04
CA MET A 199 19.85 -20.53 -8.86
C MET A 199 21.25 -20.02 -9.21
N ASN A 200 21.80 -20.39 -10.37
CA ASN A 200 23.14 -20.02 -10.80
C ASN A 200 23.19 -18.77 -11.68
N ILE A 201 22.02 -18.19 -12.00
CA ILE A 201 21.98 -17.01 -12.85
C ILE A 201 22.63 -15.82 -12.18
N GLN A 202 23.42 -15.07 -12.95
CA GLN A 202 23.95 -13.80 -12.51
C GLN A 202 22.90 -12.68 -12.68
N PRO A 203 22.95 -11.64 -11.84
CA PRO A 203 22.05 -10.51 -11.98
C PRO A 203 22.06 -9.90 -13.40
N ALA A 204 20.90 -9.64 -13.96
CA ALA A 204 20.78 -9.03 -15.29
C ALA A 204 21.38 -7.62 -15.32
N THR A 205 21.25 -6.86 -14.24
CA THR A 205 21.82 -5.52 -14.07
C THR A 205 22.97 -5.56 -13.07
N GLN A 206 24.19 -5.42 -13.56
CA GLN A 206 25.39 -5.35 -12.71
C GLN A 206 25.93 -3.93 -12.64
N GLY A 207 26.09 -3.23 -13.78
CA GLY A 207 26.62 -1.87 -13.87
C GLY A 207 27.90 -1.64 -13.04
N ASP A 208 28.12 -0.39 -12.63
CA ASP A 208 29.24 0.01 -11.77
C ASP A 208 28.90 -0.12 -10.26
N LEU A 209 27.73 -0.70 -9.92
CA LEU A 209 27.27 -0.82 -8.54
C LEU A 209 27.96 -1.96 -7.82
N THR A 210 28.40 -1.72 -6.59
CA THR A 210 28.90 -2.77 -5.70
C THR A 210 27.77 -3.77 -5.33
N PRO A 211 28.13 -4.99 -4.90
CA PRO A 211 27.14 -5.98 -4.45
C PRO A 211 26.21 -5.45 -3.33
N LEU A 212 26.76 -4.63 -2.40
CA LEU A 212 25.97 -4.04 -1.32
C LEU A 212 25.00 -2.98 -1.84
N GLU A 213 25.43 -2.13 -2.77
CA GLU A 213 24.54 -1.12 -3.38
C GLU A 213 23.39 -1.77 -4.14
N ARG A 214 23.64 -2.83 -4.92
CA ARG A 214 22.58 -3.61 -5.58
C ARG A 214 21.61 -4.21 -4.58
N PHE A 215 22.14 -4.79 -3.49
CA PHE A 215 21.31 -5.38 -2.44
C PHE A 215 20.45 -4.31 -1.76
N MET A 216 21.00 -3.14 -1.46
CA MET A 216 20.26 -2.06 -0.80
C MET A 216 19.30 -1.32 -1.75
N LEU A 217 19.59 -1.23 -3.06
CA LEU A 217 18.64 -0.72 -4.07
C LEU A 217 17.41 -1.64 -4.20
N SER A 218 17.64 -2.95 -4.23
CA SER A 218 16.54 -3.93 -4.18
C SER A 218 15.77 -3.82 -2.86
N GLY A 219 16.47 -3.62 -1.75
CA GLY A 219 15.88 -3.37 -0.43
C GLY A 219 15.06 -2.09 -0.41
N GLU A 220 15.55 -1.00 -1.02
CA GLU A 220 14.76 0.22 -1.21
C GLU A 220 13.46 -0.06 -1.94
N GLY A 221 13.50 -0.82 -3.04
CA GLY A 221 12.29 -1.22 -3.75
C GLY A 221 11.28 -1.94 -2.86
N ASN A 222 11.72 -2.84 -1.98
CA ASN A 222 10.84 -3.56 -1.05
C ASN A 222 10.29 -2.67 0.07
N VAL A 223 11.12 -1.81 0.67
CA VAL A 223 10.68 -0.86 1.71
C VAL A 223 9.75 0.19 1.11
N ALA A 224 10.09 0.72 -0.06
CA ALA A 224 9.26 1.67 -0.78
C ALA A 224 7.91 1.04 -1.16
N PHE A 225 7.93 -0.21 -1.63
CA PHE A 225 6.70 -0.96 -1.91
C PHE A 225 5.81 -1.04 -0.67
N ALA A 226 6.34 -1.46 0.50
CA ALA A 226 5.58 -1.54 1.73
C ALA A 226 5.03 -0.18 2.17
N PHE A 227 5.87 0.86 2.23
CA PHE A 227 5.47 2.17 2.75
C PHE A 227 4.57 2.97 1.82
N SER A 228 4.63 2.75 0.51
CA SER A 228 3.85 3.53 -0.46
C SER A 228 2.32 3.33 -0.34
N TRP A 229 1.87 2.30 0.38
CA TRP A 229 0.46 2.06 0.68
C TRP A 229 0.18 1.86 2.19
N SER A 230 1.13 2.17 3.05
CA SER A 230 1.05 1.95 4.50
C SER A 230 -0.19 2.62 5.13
N THR A 231 -0.47 3.87 4.79
CA THR A 231 -1.64 4.58 5.33
C THR A 231 -2.98 3.99 4.89
N GLN A 232 -3.01 3.27 3.78
CA GLN A 232 -4.18 2.53 3.30
C GLN A 232 -4.38 1.22 4.09
N ALA A 233 -3.27 0.50 4.35
CA ALA A 233 -3.28 -0.74 5.11
C ALA A 233 -3.90 -0.58 6.52
N LEU A 234 -3.81 0.61 7.08
CA LEU A 234 -4.25 0.94 8.44
C LEU A 234 -5.72 1.43 8.54
N VAL A 235 -6.49 1.36 7.46
CA VAL A 235 -7.92 1.75 7.44
C VAL A 235 -8.85 0.57 7.80
N LEU A 236 -8.67 -0.59 7.16
CA LEU A 236 -9.53 -1.76 7.39
C LEU A 236 -9.45 -2.36 8.80
N PRO A 237 -8.29 -2.34 9.50
CA PRO A 237 -8.17 -2.96 10.82
C PRO A 237 -9.12 -2.44 11.88
N ARG A 238 -9.67 -1.22 11.75
CA ARG A 238 -10.71 -0.70 12.66
C ARG A 238 -11.97 -1.60 12.72
N LEU A 239 -12.18 -2.44 11.68
CA LEU A 239 -13.29 -3.40 11.60
C LEU A 239 -13.04 -4.67 12.41
N ALA A 240 -11.82 -4.90 12.91
CA ALA A 240 -11.43 -6.11 13.62
C ALA A 240 -12.07 -6.21 15.01
N LYS A 241 -12.46 -7.42 15.40
CA LYS A 241 -13.07 -7.71 16.71
C LYS A 241 -12.10 -7.60 17.89
N SER A 242 -10.77 -7.69 17.65
CA SER A 242 -9.76 -7.57 18.70
C SER A 242 -8.45 -6.99 18.15
N GLU A 243 -7.66 -6.34 19.04
CA GLU A 243 -6.35 -5.79 18.70
C GLU A 243 -5.41 -6.87 18.13
N ARG A 244 -5.41 -8.06 18.76
CA ARG A 244 -4.59 -9.20 18.31
C ARG A 244 -4.97 -9.64 16.90
N SER A 245 -6.26 -9.80 16.63
CA SER A 245 -6.75 -10.16 15.30
C SER A 245 -6.42 -9.08 14.25
N GLY A 246 -6.61 -7.80 14.62
CA GLY A 246 -6.30 -6.67 13.75
C GLY A 246 -4.83 -6.65 13.35
N TYR A 247 -3.94 -6.70 14.33
CA TYR A 247 -2.49 -6.65 14.10
C TYR A 247 -2.00 -7.85 13.28
N TRP A 248 -2.24 -9.08 13.76
CA TRP A 248 -1.69 -10.27 13.12
C TRP A 248 -2.29 -10.55 11.74
N ALA A 249 -3.60 -10.33 11.56
CA ALA A 249 -4.21 -10.50 10.24
C ALA A 249 -3.57 -9.59 9.20
N THR A 250 -3.35 -8.33 9.54
CA THR A 250 -2.76 -7.35 8.63
C THR A 250 -1.26 -7.58 8.46
N ALA A 251 -0.52 -7.77 9.56
CA ALA A 251 0.92 -7.98 9.50
C ALA A 251 1.31 -9.24 8.71
N LEU A 252 0.56 -10.35 8.83
CA LEU A 252 0.80 -11.56 8.05
C LEU A 252 0.41 -11.38 6.59
N SER A 253 -0.68 -10.68 6.32
CA SER A 253 -1.11 -10.37 4.96
C SER A 253 -0.05 -9.57 4.19
N TYR A 254 0.38 -8.46 4.74
CA TYR A 254 1.34 -7.57 4.07
C TYR A 254 2.80 -7.99 4.25
N GLY A 255 3.16 -8.59 5.40
CA GLY A 255 4.54 -8.98 5.70
C GLY A 255 4.93 -10.39 5.24
N VAL A 256 3.97 -11.26 4.92
CA VAL A 256 4.25 -12.64 4.49
C VAL A 256 3.58 -12.96 3.16
N VAL A 257 2.27 -12.73 3.05
CA VAL A 257 1.53 -13.11 1.82
C VAL A 257 1.95 -12.23 0.64
N ALA A 258 1.98 -10.91 0.78
CA ALA A 258 2.43 -10.02 -0.30
C ALA A 258 3.88 -10.33 -0.72
N PRO A 259 4.88 -10.47 0.19
CA PRO A 259 6.24 -10.90 -0.16
C PRO A 259 6.31 -12.26 -0.86
N PHE A 260 5.45 -13.22 -0.55
CA PHE A 260 5.36 -14.46 -1.30
C PHE A 260 5.05 -14.21 -2.79
N PHE A 261 4.09 -13.32 -3.09
CA PHE A 261 3.77 -12.96 -4.47
C PHE A 261 4.86 -12.10 -5.13
N VAL A 262 5.55 -11.27 -4.37
CA VAL A 262 6.77 -10.56 -4.83
C VAL A 262 7.84 -11.58 -5.21
N ALA A 263 8.12 -12.56 -4.35
CA ALA A 263 9.08 -13.63 -4.65
C ALA A 263 8.66 -14.46 -5.86
N THR A 264 7.37 -14.79 -6.01
CA THR A 264 6.84 -15.47 -7.20
C THR A 264 7.13 -14.67 -8.47
N GLY A 265 6.90 -13.36 -8.48
CA GLY A 265 7.23 -12.49 -9.60
C GLY A 265 8.72 -12.47 -9.94
N GLY A 266 9.58 -12.45 -8.90
CA GLY A 266 11.03 -12.56 -9.08
C GLY A 266 11.44 -13.90 -9.70
N VAL A 267 10.87 -15.01 -9.24
CA VAL A 267 11.11 -16.34 -9.82
C VAL A 267 10.68 -16.40 -11.28
N MET A 268 9.50 -15.82 -11.61
CA MET A 268 9.01 -15.73 -12.98
C MET A 268 9.98 -14.95 -13.87
N ALA A 269 10.46 -13.79 -13.41
CA ALA A 269 11.39 -12.95 -14.18
C ALA A 269 12.73 -13.65 -14.42
N LEU A 270 13.27 -14.34 -13.42
CA LEU A 270 14.50 -15.14 -13.56
C LEU A 270 14.28 -16.31 -14.51
N ALA A 271 13.18 -17.06 -14.41
CA ALA A 271 12.84 -18.15 -15.32
C ALA A 271 12.67 -17.65 -16.77
N MET A 272 12.02 -16.49 -16.94
CA MET A 272 11.86 -15.86 -18.26
C MET A 272 13.23 -15.49 -18.85
N PHE A 273 14.11 -14.89 -18.06
CA PHE A 273 15.44 -14.50 -18.49
C PHE A 273 16.32 -15.71 -18.86
N VAL A 274 16.28 -16.80 -18.08
CA VAL A 274 16.97 -18.04 -18.43
C VAL A 274 16.46 -18.62 -19.75
N LYS A 275 15.12 -18.62 -19.93
CA LYS A 275 14.49 -19.24 -21.11
C LYS A 275 14.68 -18.46 -22.41
N THR A 276 14.63 -17.12 -22.33
CA THR A 276 14.53 -16.24 -23.51
C THR A 276 15.73 -15.31 -23.71
N GLY A 277 16.55 -15.13 -22.68
CA GLY A 277 17.61 -14.11 -22.66
C GLY A 277 17.09 -12.67 -22.49
N VAL A 278 15.76 -12.48 -22.40
CA VAL A 278 15.12 -11.15 -22.24
C VAL A 278 14.57 -11.03 -20.83
N TYR A 279 14.89 -9.91 -20.18
CA TYR A 279 14.35 -9.59 -18.88
C TYR A 279 12.98 -8.94 -19.03
N GLU A 280 11.96 -9.52 -18.42
CA GLU A 280 10.57 -9.08 -18.53
C GLU A 280 10.03 -8.72 -17.13
N SER A 281 9.24 -7.67 -17.03
CA SER A 281 8.60 -7.22 -15.80
C SER A 281 7.06 -7.31 -15.83
N ASP A 282 6.46 -7.44 -17.00
CA ASP A 282 5.02 -7.66 -17.14
C ASP A 282 4.67 -9.13 -16.82
N PRO A 283 3.99 -9.38 -15.69
CA PRO A 283 3.62 -10.75 -15.29
C PRO A 283 2.69 -11.44 -16.28
N THR A 284 1.95 -10.69 -17.07
CA THR A 284 1.01 -11.27 -18.05
C THR A 284 1.78 -11.84 -19.25
N THR A 285 2.81 -11.17 -19.70
CA THR A 285 3.75 -11.65 -20.72
C THR A 285 4.54 -12.86 -20.23
N MET A 286 5.04 -12.80 -18.99
CA MET A 286 5.76 -13.94 -18.37
C MET A 286 4.87 -15.18 -18.27
N LEU A 287 3.63 -15.04 -17.80
CA LEU A 287 2.67 -16.14 -17.70
C LEU A 287 2.36 -16.79 -19.06
N SER A 288 2.14 -15.97 -20.09
CA SER A 288 1.83 -16.47 -21.42
C SER A 288 3.02 -17.22 -22.05
N THR A 289 4.26 -16.83 -21.73
CA THR A 289 5.48 -17.42 -22.29
C THR A 289 5.96 -18.65 -21.54
N LEU A 290 5.83 -18.68 -20.20
CA LEU A 290 6.35 -19.75 -19.36
C LEU A 290 5.39 -20.93 -19.21
N SER A 291 4.08 -20.70 -19.39
CA SER A 291 3.06 -21.72 -19.14
C SER A 291 2.46 -22.33 -20.40
N THR A 292 1.68 -23.40 -20.23
CA THR A 292 0.86 -23.96 -21.31
C THR A 292 -0.33 -23.04 -21.62
N PRO A 293 -0.87 -23.05 -22.86
CA PRO A 293 -1.99 -22.18 -23.24
C PRO A 293 -3.21 -22.30 -22.31
N ALA A 294 -3.55 -23.50 -21.85
CA ALA A 294 -4.69 -23.73 -20.96
C ALA A 294 -4.46 -23.12 -19.57
N PHE A 295 -3.24 -23.22 -19.05
CA PHE A 295 -2.90 -22.64 -17.77
C PHE A 295 -2.72 -21.12 -17.84
N ALA A 296 -2.15 -20.61 -18.93
CA ALA A 296 -2.08 -19.17 -19.20
C ALA A 296 -3.49 -18.55 -19.19
N LEU A 297 -4.46 -19.19 -19.87
CA LEU A 297 -5.87 -18.79 -19.86
C LEU A 297 -6.43 -18.64 -18.45
N LEU A 298 -6.31 -19.70 -17.63
CA LEU A 298 -6.85 -19.69 -16.26
C LEU A 298 -6.16 -18.63 -15.40
N SER A 299 -4.84 -18.54 -15.47
CA SER A 299 -4.05 -17.61 -14.68
C SER A 299 -4.34 -16.15 -15.05
N LEU A 300 -4.41 -15.82 -16.35
CA LEU A 300 -4.73 -14.48 -16.82
C LEU A 300 -6.15 -14.04 -16.39
N LEU A 301 -7.13 -14.95 -16.44
CA LEU A 301 -8.47 -14.67 -15.93
C LEU A 301 -8.47 -14.37 -14.44
N LEU A 302 -7.80 -15.19 -13.63
CA LEU A 302 -7.73 -14.98 -12.18
C LEU A 302 -6.98 -13.70 -11.81
N VAL A 303 -5.89 -13.39 -12.52
CA VAL A 303 -5.16 -12.13 -12.40
C VAL A 303 -6.06 -10.94 -12.75
N ALA A 304 -6.85 -11.03 -13.81
CA ALA A 304 -7.80 -9.99 -14.18
C ALA A 304 -8.85 -9.76 -13.08
N PHE A 305 -9.46 -10.82 -12.55
CA PHE A 305 -10.42 -10.71 -11.43
C PHE A 305 -9.77 -10.14 -10.16
N ALA A 306 -8.51 -10.52 -9.88
CA ALA A 306 -7.77 -9.97 -8.74
C ALA A 306 -7.64 -8.45 -8.83
N ASN A 307 -7.28 -7.93 -10.01
CA ASN A 307 -7.13 -6.50 -10.22
C ASN A 307 -8.47 -5.75 -10.03
N ILE A 308 -9.61 -6.33 -10.43
CA ILE A 308 -10.94 -5.75 -10.14
C ILE A 308 -11.20 -5.71 -8.63
N GLY A 309 -10.92 -6.80 -7.90
CA GLY A 309 -11.10 -6.87 -6.45
C GLY A 309 -10.22 -5.86 -5.70
N THR A 310 -8.96 -5.76 -6.11
CA THR A 310 -8.01 -4.78 -5.57
C THR A 310 -8.45 -3.35 -5.86
N GLN A 311 -8.90 -3.07 -7.09
CA GLN A 311 -9.45 -1.77 -7.48
C GLN A 311 -10.62 -1.36 -6.57
N GLY A 312 -11.53 -2.29 -6.28
CA GLY A 312 -12.69 -2.04 -5.41
C GLY A 312 -12.29 -1.79 -3.96
N THR A 313 -11.48 -2.66 -3.38
CA THR A 313 -10.99 -2.53 -2.00
C THR A 313 -10.17 -1.26 -1.82
N GLY A 314 -9.26 -1.00 -2.73
CA GLY A 314 -8.39 0.16 -2.68
C GLY A 314 -9.13 1.48 -2.85
N SER A 315 -10.10 1.56 -3.77
CA SER A 315 -10.94 2.74 -3.95
C SER A 315 -11.74 3.04 -2.68
N TYR A 316 -12.31 2.02 -2.03
CA TYR A 316 -12.98 2.19 -0.73
C TYR A 316 -12.03 2.76 0.31
N VAL A 317 -10.89 2.12 0.52
CA VAL A 317 -9.90 2.51 1.54
C VAL A 317 -9.40 3.93 1.31
N ASN A 318 -9.06 4.27 0.08
CA ASN A 318 -8.52 5.58 -0.26
C ASN A 318 -9.58 6.71 -0.12
N CYS A 319 -10.82 6.44 -0.51
CA CYS A 319 -11.92 7.37 -0.26
C CYS A 319 -12.20 7.57 1.23
N MET A 320 -11.98 6.55 2.08
CA MET A 320 -12.07 6.68 3.53
C MET A 320 -10.95 7.58 4.10
N ILE A 321 -9.75 7.51 3.55
CA ILE A 321 -8.65 8.42 3.88
C ILE A 321 -9.05 9.88 3.60
N VAL A 322 -9.55 10.16 2.40
CA VAL A 322 -10.05 11.51 2.04
C VAL A 322 -11.21 11.94 2.94
N LYS A 323 -12.12 11.03 3.26
CA LYS A 323 -13.27 11.30 4.16
C LYS A 323 -12.81 11.72 5.55
N SER A 324 -11.72 11.13 6.06
CA SER A 324 -11.14 11.52 7.37
C SER A 324 -10.59 12.95 7.38
N GLY A 325 -10.09 13.44 6.25
CA GLY A 325 -9.65 14.82 6.05
C GLY A 325 -10.81 15.78 5.70
N MET A 326 -11.78 15.32 4.92
CA MET A 326 -12.91 16.09 4.39
C MET A 326 -14.27 15.47 4.75
N PRO A 327 -14.67 15.46 6.04
CA PRO A 327 -15.82 14.70 6.52
C PRO A 327 -17.17 15.16 5.93
N LYS A 328 -17.26 16.40 5.45
CA LYS A 328 -18.49 16.97 4.87
C LYS A 328 -18.79 16.48 3.46
N VAL A 329 -17.80 15.97 2.74
CA VAL A 329 -17.97 15.44 1.38
C VAL A 329 -18.58 14.04 1.45
N SER A 330 -19.58 13.76 0.63
CA SER A 330 -20.21 12.43 0.66
C SER A 330 -19.26 11.37 0.11
N TYR A 331 -19.27 10.19 0.71
CA TYR A 331 -18.46 9.04 0.27
C TYR A 331 -18.71 8.68 -1.20
N LYS A 332 -19.99 8.62 -1.60
CA LYS A 332 -20.36 8.29 -3.00
C LYS A 332 -19.76 9.27 -4.01
N LEU A 333 -19.80 10.58 -3.70
CA LEU A 333 -19.19 11.59 -4.57
C LEU A 333 -17.66 11.39 -4.68
N MET A 334 -17.00 11.11 -3.57
CA MET A 334 -15.55 10.83 -3.56
C MET A 334 -15.21 9.63 -4.44
N VAL A 335 -16.00 8.55 -4.37
CA VAL A 335 -15.78 7.34 -5.18
C VAL A 335 -15.93 7.63 -6.68
N TRP A 336 -16.92 8.43 -7.09
CA TRP A 336 -17.09 8.81 -8.49
C TRP A 336 -15.99 9.74 -9.01
N ILE A 337 -15.56 10.71 -8.18
CA ILE A 337 -14.41 11.57 -8.53
C ILE A 337 -13.14 10.72 -8.67
N ALA A 338 -12.92 9.79 -7.75
CA ALA A 338 -11.78 8.85 -7.80
C ALA A 338 -11.82 7.99 -9.08
N MET A 339 -13.00 7.50 -9.49
CA MET A 339 -13.16 6.75 -10.73
C MET A 339 -12.66 7.53 -11.95
N VAL A 340 -13.10 8.80 -12.08
CA VAL A 340 -12.66 9.64 -13.20
C VAL A 340 -11.15 9.87 -13.16
N TYR A 341 -10.60 10.19 -11.99
CA TYR A 341 -9.17 10.46 -11.82
C TYR A 341 -8.31 9.21 -12.13
N VAL A 342 -8.68 8.05 -11.59
CA VAL A 342 -7.96 6.78 -11.87
C VAL A 342 -8.07 6.40 -13.35
N SER A 343 -9.24 6.61 -13.99
CA SER A 343 -9.38 6.37 -15.44
C SER A 343 -8.43 7.25 -16.26
N LEU A 344 -8.27 8.53 -15.90
CA LEU A 344 -7.31 9.41 -16.57
C LEU A 344 -5.87 8.95 -16.39
N LEU A 345 -5.47 8.52 -15.18
CA LEU A 345 -4.15 7.96 -14.92
C LEU A 345 -3.93 6.66 -15.70
N THR A 346 -4.94 5.81 -15.80
CA THR A 346 -4.91 4.54 -16.56
C THR A 346 -4.68 4.81 -18.05
N ILE A 347 -5.39 5.77 -18.63
CA ILE A 347 -5.25 6.17 -20.03
C ILE A 347 -3.86 6.77 -20.30
N TRP A 348 -3.31 7.54 -19.36
CA TRP A 348 -1.97 8.11 -19.47
C TRP A 348 -0.87 7.03 -19.43
N GLY A 349 -1.00 5.97 -18.61
CA GLY A 349 -0.04 4.86 -18.50
C GLY A 349 1.27 5.17 -17.76
N GLY A 350 1.61 6.44 -17.53
CA GLY A 350 2.91 6.85 -16.98
C GLY A 350 3.22 6.36 -15.59
N VAL A 351 2.22 5.99 -14.78
CA VAL A 351 2.46 5.43 -13.43
C VAL A 351 3.15 4.06 -13.52
N GLU A 352 2.78 3.23 -14.50
CA GLU A 352 3.40 1.93 -14.73
C GLU A 352 4.82 2.10 -15.32
N GLU A 353 4.99 3.04 -16.25
CA GLU A 353 6.28 3.35 -16.87
C GLU A 353 7.33 3.80 -15.84
N TYR A 354 6.94 4.66 -14.88
CA TYR A 354 7.82 5.18 -13.83
C TYR A 354 7.59 4.50 -12.46
N PHE A 355 7.25 3.21 -12.46
CA PHE A 355 6.82 2.49 -11.26
C PHE A 355 7.80 2.60 -10.08
N GLY A 356 9.11 2.41 -10.28
CA GLY A 356 10.10 2.52 -9.21
C GLY A 356 10.15 3.91 -8.55
N SER A 357 10.14 4.98 -9.35
CA SER A 357 10.09 6.35 -8.84
C SER A 357 8.78 6.65 -8.13
N PHE A 358 7.66 6.15 -8.67
CA PHE A 358 6.33 6.30 -8.08
C PHE A 358 6.27 5.71 -6.67
N ILE A 359 6.69 4.44 -6.49
CA ILE A 359 6.63 3.78 -5.17
C ILE A 359 7.53 4.46 -4.15
N SER A 360 8.75 4.85 -4.53
CA SER A 360 9.68 5.52 -3.60
C SER A 360 9.21 6.92 -3.22
N LEU A 361 8.68 7.72 -4.14
CA LEU A 361 8.12 9.03 -3.81
C LEU A 361 6.89 8.92 -2.90
N ALA A 362 6.00 7.95 -3.17
CA ALA A 362 4.85 7.68 -2.31
C ALA A 362 5.29 7.25 -0.90
N ALA A 363 6.32 6.40 -0.80
CA ALA A 363 6.90 5.97 0.48
C ALA A 363 7.56 7.11 1.25
N TYR A 364 8.23 8.03 0.56
CA TYR A 364 8.91 9.17 1.18
C TYR A 364 7.94 10.14 1.87
N ILE A 365 6.70 10.21 1.41
CA ILE A 365 5.65 11.00 2.06
C ILE A 365 5.03 10.22 3.22
N GLN A 366 4.83 8.90 3.07
CA GLN A 366 4.13 8.06 4.05
C GLN A 366 5.05 7.56 5.16
N GLY A 367 6.33 7.27 4.88
CA GLY A 367 7.30 6.78 5.85
C GLY A 367 7.42 7.65 7.11
N PRO A 368 7.65 8.98 7.00
CA PRO A 368 7.73 9.86 8.17
C PRO A 368 6.47 9.82 9.03
N ILE A 369 5.29 9.70 8.41
CA ILE A 369 4.01 9.60 9.12
C ILE A 369 3.98 8.35 10.00
N ILE A 370 4.43 7.21 9.48
CA ILE A 370 4.51 5.96 10.25
C ILE A 370 5.50 6.10 11.40
N GLY A 371 6.70 6.62 11.17
CA GLY A 371 7.69 6.85 12.21
C GLY A 371 7.17 7.77 13.32
N MET A 372 6.57 8.90 12.93
CA MET A 372 6.01 9.87 13.86
C MET A 372 4.87 9.27 14.70
N ILE A 373 3.96 8.50 14.09
CA ILE A 373 2.81 7.95 14.81
C ILE A 373 3.21 6.83 15.78
N VAL A 374 4.26 6.06 15.45
CA VAL A 374 4.84 5.08 16.39
C VAL A 374 5.39 5.80 17.62
N VAL A 375 6.15 6.87 17.41
CA VAL A 375 6.68 7.71 18.51
C VAL A 375 5.55 8.36 19.30
N ASP A 376 4.58 8.96 18.63
CA ASP A 376 3.44 9.63 19.27
C ASP A 376 2.64 8.65 20.13
N TYR A 377 2.28 7.49 19.59
CA TYR A 377 1.47 6.50 20.26
C TYR A 377 2.17 5.87 21.46
N PHE A 378 3.39 5.36 21.27
CA PHE A 378 4.06 4.59 22.33
C PHE A 378 4.81 5.47 23.32
N ILE A 379 5.48 6.53 22.87
CA ILE A 379 6.39 7.33 23.69
C ILE A 379 5.69 8.56 24.26
N LEU A 380 5.09 9.40 23.40
CA LEU A 380 4.60 10.70 23.84
C LEU A 380 3.23 10.62 24.51
N ARG A 381 2.26 9.92 23.90
CA ARG A 381 0.91 9.79 24.42
C ARG A 381 0.67 8.51 25.25
N LYS A 382 1.64 7.62 25.34
CA LYS A 382 1.56 6.40 26.18
C LYS A 382 0.26 5.62 25.93
N ARG A 383 -0.10 5.44 24.67
CA ARG A 383 -1.30 4.71 24.18
C ARG A 383 -2.64 5.37 24.55
N LYS A 384 -2.67 6.69 24.77
CA LYS A 384 -3.89 7.45 25.08
C LYS A 384 -4.17 8.48 24.00
N LEU A 385 -5.45 8.67 23.66
CA LEU A 385 -5.94 9.71 22.76
C LEU A 385 -7.18 10.36 23.37
N ASP A 386 -7.25 11.68 23.33
CA ASP A 386 -8.49 12.39 23.57
C ASP A 386 -9.36 12.35 22.30
N LEU A 387 -10.29 11.40 22.26
CA LEU A 387 -11.20 11.24 21.13
C LEU A 387 -12.08 12.48 20.91
N ARG A 388 -12.48 13.16 21.99
CA ARG A 388 -13.35 14.35 21.86
C ARG A 388 -12.62 15.46 21.10
N SER A 389 -11.35 15.71 21.45
CA SER A 389 -10.51 16.65 20.72
C SER A 389 -10.21 16.19 19.29
N ALA A 390 -10.02 14.87 19.07
CA ALA A 390 -9.81 14.34 17.72
C ALA A 390 -11.03 14.52 16.80
N TYR A 391 -12.23 14.60 17.38
CA TYR A 391 -13.47 14.90 16.65
C TYR A 391 -13.88 16.37 16.73
N PHE A 392 -13.07 17.24 17.35
CA PHE A 392 -13.33 18.69 17.50
C PHE A 392 -14.69 18.99 18.09
N LEU A 393 -15.05 18.25 19.14
CA LEU A 393 -16.29 18.50 19.88
C LEU A 393 -16.16 19.80 20.69
N GLU A 394 -17.30 20.47 20.92
CA GLU A 394 -17.35 21.74 21.64
C GLU A 394 -16.67 21.65 23.01
N GLY A 395 -15.82 22.61 23.32
CA GLY A 395 -14.99 22.63 24.54
C GLY A 395 -13.76 21.72 24.54
N HIS A 396 -13.48 21.01 23.41
CA HIS A 396 -12.34 20.13 23.24
C HIS A 396 -11.45 20.58 22.08
N ASP A 397 -10.44 21.41 22.36
CA ASP A 397 -9.61 22.11 21.36
C ASP A 397 -8.14 21.67 21.36
N ALA A 398 -7.80 20.55 22.06
CA ALA A 398 -6.40 20.12 22.22
C ALA A 398 -5.65 19.94 20.90
N TYR A 399 -6.32 19.61 19.80
CA TYR A 399 -5.72 19.36 18.48
C TYR A 399 -6.02 20.45 17.44
N GLU A 400 -6.47 21.62 17.86
CA GLU A 400 -6.69 22.74 16.94
C GLU A 400 -5.40 23.41 16.48
N PHE A 401 -4.35 23.39 17.32
CA PHE A 401 -3.02 23.96 17.00
C PHE A 401 -3.07 25.37 16.40
N THR A 402 -2.12 25.69 15.48
CA THR A 402 -2.06 26.96 14.80
C THR A 402 -2.98 26.96 13.58
N LYS A 403 -4.18 27.54 13.70
CA LYS A 403 -5.19 27.58 12.62
C LYS A 403 -5.50 26.21 12.03
N GLY A 404 -5.51 25.15 12.84
CA GLY A 404 -5.78 23.78 12.43
C GLY A 404 -4.56 23.01 11.90
N PHE A 405 -3.35 23.56 11.92
CA PHE A 405 -2.12 22.91 11.52
C PHE A 405 -1.17 22.72 12.71
N ASN A 406 -0.69 21.49 12.90
CA ASN A 406 0.50 21.25 13.71
C ASN A 406 1.73 21.45 12.82
N LEU A 407 2.29 22.66 12.87
CA LEU A 407 3.41 23.02 12.02
C LEU A 407 4.66 22.17 12.31
N VAL A 408 4.87 21.77 13.58
CA VAL A 408 6.00 20.91 13.95
C VAL A 408 5.87 19.55 13.29
N GLY A 409 4.70 18.90 13.40
CA GLY A 409 4.44 17.61 12.76
C GLY A 409 4.62 17.67 11.24
N LEU A 410 4.03 18.69 10.59
CA LEU A 410 4.20 18.90 9.15
C LEU A 410 5.65 19.14 8.74
N SER A 411 6.39 19.96 9.51
CA SER A 411 7.83 20.19 9.25
C SER A 411 8.63 18.89 9.34
N CYS A 412 8.33 18.01 10.30
CA CYS A 412 9.00 16.70 10.38
C CYS A 412 8.80 15.86 9.11
N VAL A 413 7.59 15.86 8.54
CA VAL A 413 7.32 15.14 7.27
C VAL A 413 8.14 15.72 6.12
N PHE A 414 8.05 17.03 5.90
CA PHE A 414 8.69 17.66 4.74
C PHE A 414 10.22 17.71 4.87
N ILE A 415 10.78 17.92 6.08
CA ILE A 415 12.23 17.86 6.30
C ILE A 415 12.75 16.45 6.05
N SER A 416 12.05 15.42 6.52
CA SER A 416 12.47 14.03 6.30
C SER A 416 12.50 13.68 4.82
N LEU A 417 11.47 14.07 4.06
CA LEU A 417 11.45 13.90 2.62
C LEU A 417 12.61 14.63 1.94
N LEU A 418 12.80 15.91 2.25
CA LEU A 418 13.82 16.72 1.62
C LEU A 418 15.23 16.18 1.92
N VAL A 419 15.52 15.83 3.17
CA VAL A 419 16.82 15.27 3.56
C VAL A 419 17.06 13.93 2.89
N ALA A 420 16.05 13.07 2.77
CA ALA A 420 16.18 11.79 2.09
C ALA A 420 16.54 11.96 0.61
N VAL A 421 15.81 12.84 -0.10
CA VAL A 421 16.04 13.08 -1.54
C VAL A 421 17.41 13.71 -1.80
N LEU A 422 17.86 14.63 -0.95
CA LEU A 422 19.11 15.36 -1.17
C LEU A 422 20.36 14.63 -0.68
N PHE A 423 20.27 13.81 0.38
CA PHE A 423 21.44 13.29 1.08
C PHE A 423 21.46 11.77 1.27
N VAL A 424 20.37 11.05 0.91
CA VAL A 424 20.29 9.61 1.09
C VAL A 424 20.11 8.90 -0.25
N TYR A 425 18.99 9.12 -0.92
CA TYR A 425 18.67 8.52 -2.22
C TYR A 425 17.65 9.39 -2.96
N ASN A 426 17.96 9.71 -4.20
CA ASN A 426 17.04 10.43 -5.09
C ASN A 426 16.27 9.43 -5.96
N PRO A 427 14.96 9.21 -5.70
CA PRO A 427 14.17 8.21 -6.44
C PRO A 427 13.86 8.64 -7.88
N VAL A 428 13.95 9.93 -8.20
CA VAL A 428 13.69 10.42 -9.57
C VAL A 428 14.85 10.10 -10.50
N THR A 429 16.09 10.25 -10.00
CA THR A 429 17.31 9.95 -10.76
C THR A 429 17.86 8.55 -10.48
N ALA A 430 17.25 7.81 -9.56
CA ALA A 430 17.70 6.49 -9.06
C ALA A 430 19.16 6.51 -8.53
N GLN A 431 19.57 7.63 -7.92
CA GLN A 431 20.95 7.84 -7.47
C GLN A 431 21.09 7.76 -5.95
N ILE A 432 22.08 7.01 -5.48
CA ILE A 432 22.53 6.99 -4.08
C ILE A 432 23.27 8.30 -3.82
N GLN A 433 22.79 9.09 -2.84
CA GLN A 433 23.33 10.40 -2.50
C GLN A 433 24.33 10.35 -1.34
N GLY A 434 24.27 9.30 -0.53
CA GLY A 434 25.15 9.19 0.63
C GLY A 434 25.20 7.81 1.27
N PRO A 435 26.20 7.56 2.13
CA PRO A 435 26.46 6.22 2.69
C PRO A 435 25.37 5.73 3.63
N ILE A 436 24.56 6.62 4.19
CA ILE A 436 23.45 6.24 5.09
C ILE A 436 22.40 5.39 4.38
N PHE A 437 22.29 5.51 3.04
CA PHE A 437 21.46 4.66 2.22
C PHE A 437 21.78 3.18 2.40
N LEU A 438 23.08 2.83 2.50
CA LEU A 438 23.56 1.46 2.66
C LEU A 438 23.20 0.83 4.02
N ILE A 439 22.63 1.60 4.94
CA ILE A 439 22.21 1.14 6.28
C ILE A 439 20.68 1.14 6.41
N THR A 440 20.02 2.17 5.85
CA THR A 440 18.61 2.42 6.13
C THR A 440 17.69 2.26 4.93
N THR A 441 18.24 2.25 3.70
CA THR A 441 17.52 2.61 2.47
C THR A 441 17.01 4.07 2.50
N GLY A 442 16.44 4.58 1.41
CA GLY A 442 15.86 5.92 1.39
C GLY A 442 14.51 5.99 2.10
N SER A 443 13.62 5.05 1.77
CA SER A 443 12.28 4.96 2.37
C SER A 443 12.36 4.63 3.87
N GLY A 444 13.22 3.68 4.27
CA GLY A 444 13.46 3.37 5.68
C GLY A 444 14.03 4.57 6.46
N PHE A 445 14.95 5.33 5.84
CA PHE A 445 15.47 6.56 6.44
C PHE A 445 14.35 7.56 6.73
N THR A 446 13.41 7.78 5.79
CA THR A 446 12.34 8.76 6.00
C THR A 446 11.48 8.42 7.23
N ALA A 447 11.21 7.15 7.47
CA ALA A 447 10.44 6.71 8.64
C ALA A 447 11.22 6.89 9.94
N LEU A 448 12.47 6.43 9.98
CA LEU A 448 13.32 6.56 11.17
C LEU A 448 13.59 8.02 11.49
N PHE A 449 13.97 8.81 10.50
CA PHE A 449 14.34 10.21 10.68
C PHE A 449 13.11 11.06 11.02
N GLY A 450 11.94 10.82 10.40
CA GLY A 450 10.70 11.50 10.73
C GLY A 450 10.25 11.25 12.17
N GLY A 451 10.33 10.00 12.63
CA GLY A 451 10.07 9.64 14.02
C GLY A 451 11.07 10.27 14.98
N LEU A 452 12.36 10.24 14.64
CA LEU A 452 13.43 10.86 15.44
C LEU A 452 13.26 12.38 15.55
N LEU A 453 13.01 13.06 14.46
CA LEU A 453 12.79 14.53 14.46
C LEU A 453 11.59 14.88 15.34
N TYR A 454 10.50 14.14 15.22
CA TYR A 454 9.29 14.36 16.00
C TYR A 454 9.54 14.13 17.50
N TRP A 455 10.30 13.09 17.85
CA TRP A 455 10.71 12.82 19.23
C TRP A 455 11.62 13.94 19.76
N LEU A 456 12.69 14.31 19.03
CA LEU A 456 13.59 15.37 19.42
C LEU A 456 12.87 16.72 19.60
N ALA A 457 11.95 17.06 18.68
CA ALA A 457 11.13 18.27 18.83
C ALA A 457 10.33 18.27 20.13
N SER A 458 9.86 17.09 20.59
CA SER A 458 9.13 16.96 21.86
C SER A 458 9.98 17.18 23.12
N LEU A 459 11.30 17.11 23.01
CA LEU A 459 12.26 17.38 24.10
C LEU A 459 12.65 18.86 24.17
N THR A 460 12.23 19.68 23.21
CA THR A 460 12.53 21.11 23.12
C THR A 460 11.29 21.96 23.53
N PRO A 461 11.42 23.29 23.61
CA PRO A 461 10.27 24.18 23.80
C PRO A 461 9.19 24.05 22.71
N LEU A 462 9.48 23.41 21.58
CA LEU A 462 8.49 23.11 20.53
C LEU A 462 7.40 22.14 21.02
N LYS A 463 7.63 21.38 22.08
CA LYS A 463 6.63 20.49 22.69
C LYS A 463 5.29 21.19 22.92
N ARG A 464 5.31 22.47 23.35
CA ARG A 464 4.08 23.27 23.57
C ARG A 464 3.19 23.44 22.34
N TYR A 465 3.77 23.29 21.13
CA TYR A 465 3.06 23.36 19.85
C TYR A 465 2.66 21.98 19.33
N MET A 466 3.11 20.89 19.96
CA MET A 466 2.84 19.50 19.57
C MET A 466 1.82 18.84 20.47
N ILE A 467 1.93 19.06 21.78
CA ILE A 467 1.13 18.39 22.81
C ILE A 467 0.60 19.44 23.74
N LYS A 468 -0.71 19.60 23.82
CA LYS A 468 -1.36 20.43 24.85
C LYS A 468 -1.62 19.56 26.08
N ASP A 469 -1.27 20.06 27.27
CA ASP A 469 -1.30 19.31 28.56
C ASP A 469 -2.70 18.90 29.06
N ARG A 470 -3.75 19.03 28.27
CA ARG A 470 -5.11 18.56 28.60
C ARG A 470 -5.33 17.05 28.45
N ASP A 471 -4.28 16.29 28.10
CA ASP A 471 -4.35 14.84 27.81
C ASP A 471 -4.52 13.97 29.10
N SER A 472 -4.82 14.54 30.25
CA SER A 472 -4.99 13.81 31.52
C SER A 472 -6.41 13.33 31.80
N VAL A 473 -7.35 13.50 30.88
CA VAL A 473 -8.71 12.97 31.08
C VAL A 473 -8.75 11.51 30.64
N THR A 474 -8.60 10.63 31.59
CA THR A 474 -8.91 9.21 31.52
C THR A 474 -10.40 9.02 31.23
N ILE A 475 -10.74 8.25 30.19
CA ILE A 475 -12.03 7.57 30.07
C ILE A 475 -11.88 6.19 30.67
#